data_61345f37d1f682542969ae5a8091b644
#
_entry.id   61345f37d1f682542969ae5a8091b644
#
_cell.length_a   1.000
_cell.length_b   1.000
_cell.length_c   1.000
_cell.angle_alpha   90.00
_cell.angle_beta   90.00
_cell.angle_gamma   90.00
#
_symmetry.space_group_name_H-M   'P 1'
#
loop_
_entity.id
_entity.type
_entity.pdbx_description
1 polymer ?
#
loop_
_entity_poly.entity_id
_entity_poly.type
_entity_poly.pdbx_seq_one_letter_code
_entity_poly.pdbx_strand_id
1 'polypeptide(L)'
;IKDRFEVVAHGFSNPWGVDFDDHGQAFITACVIPHLWHVIPGGIYHRQGGRHISPHVYSDIKTIADHRHRSAHGGARIYLADTFPERYHNRVFMANIHEHALLTDILEPSGSGFIGRDGDETVMANDPQWVGFSIEIGPEGAVYMLDWHDPDICGGEVLYKDTGRIYRVAPPGTKTPVGFDIATYSDDKLVEMQMHRNDWYVRRARVILQERAAKGKLSKHIHDKLWDQFEAGPDEGRKLRSLWALHVTNGLTRNQLTYLLDHKDAH
;
A
#
# COMPACT_ATOMS: atom_id res chain seq x y z
N ILE A 1 4.58 -12.92 -14.20
CA ILE A 1 3.47 -13.48 -13.41
C ILE A 1 3.34 -14.92 -13.87
N LYS A 2 3.50 -15.84 -12.94
CA LYS A 2 3.30 -17.28 -13.18
C LYS A 2 1.83 -17.54 -12.87
N ASP A 3 1.14 -18.29 -13.70
CA ASP A 3 -0.27 -18.68 -13.52
C ASP A 3 -0.44 -19.61 -12.30
N ARG A 4 0.04 -19.14 -11.14
CA ARG A 4 0.04 -19.87 -9.89
C ARG A 4 -0.62 -19.04 -8.80
N PHE A 5 -1.65 -19.63 -8.19
CA PHE A 5 -2.31 -19.09 -7.01
C PHE A 5 -1.57 -19.59 -5.75
N GLU A 6 -1.22 -18.66 -4.87
CA GLU A 6 -0.60 -18.97 -3.58
C GLU A 6 -1.37 -18.23 -2.48
N VAL A 7 -1.72 -18.93 -1.41
CA VAL A 7 -2.36 -18.36 -0.25
C VAL A 7 -1.28 -17.77 0.66
N VAL A 8 -1.35 -16.46 0.90
CA VAL A 8 -0.42 -15.76 1.79
C VAL A 8 -0.86 -15.89 3.25
N ALA A 9 -2.15 -15.70 3.53
CA ALA A 9 -2.72 -15.75 4.88
C ALA A 9 -4.20 -16.11 4.82
N HIS A 10 -4.77 -16.50 5.94
CA HIS A 10 -6.17 -16.87 6.07
C HIS A 10 -6.88 -16.02 7.12
N GLY A 11 -8.17 -15.85 6.98
CA GLY A 11 -9.03 -15.16 7.96
C GLY A 11 -9.47 -13.80 7.48
N PHE A 12 -9.44 -12.83 8.39
CA PHE A 12 -10.01 -11.50 8.24
C PHE A 12 -11.55 -11.51 8.12
N SER A 13 -12.16 -10.34 8.22
CA SER A 13 -13.58 -10.16 7.98
C SER A 13 -13.78 -9.05 6.97
N ASN A 14 -14.24 -9.42 5.78
CA ASN A 14 -14.54 -8.50 4.71
C ASN A 14 -13.39 -7.51 4.39
N PRO A 15 -12.20 -8.01 3.99
CA PRO A 15 -11.06 -7.14 3.66
C PRO A 15 -11.34 -6.33 2.40
N TRP A 16 -11.06 -5.02 2.44
CA TRP A 16 -11.36 -4.08 1.37
C TRP A 16 -10.17 -3.34 0.81
N GLY A 17 -9.05 -3.39 1.47
CA GLY A 17 -7.85 -2.75 1.00
C GLY A 17 -6.60 -3.45 1.50
N VAL A 18 -5.56 -3.47 0.68
CA VAL A 18 -4.22 -3.96 1.03
C VAL A 18 -3.19 -2.99 0.48
N ASP A 19 -2.20 -2.66 1.31
CA ASP A 19 -1.03 -1.92 0.85
C ASP A 19 0.21 -2.28 1.69
N PHE A 20 1.37 -1.77 1.29
CA PHE A 20 2.67 -2.07 1.87
C PHE A 20 3.37 -0.79 2.31
N ASP A 21 4.01 -0.83 3.48
CA ASP A 21 4.83 0.26 3.98
C ASP A 21 6.20 0.35 3.26
N ASP A 22 7.06 1.28 3.72
CA ASP A 22 8.40 1.50 3.16
C ASP A 22 9.33 0.28 3.30
N HIS A 23 9.04 -0.64 4.22
CA HIS A 23 9.82 -1.84 4.46
C HIS A 23 9.18 -3.10 3.84
N GLY A 24 8.07 -2.93 3.11
CA GLY A 24 7.36 -4.04 2.47
C GLY A 24 6.46 -4.84 3.41
N GLN A 25 6.18 -4.33 4.62
CA GLN A 25 5.22 -4.93 5.52
C GLN A 25 3.81 -4.73 4.97
N ALA A 26 3.02 -5.80 4.93
CA ALA A 26 1.68 -5.77 4.36
C ALA A 26 0.63 -5.44 5.41
N PHE A 27 -0.28 -4.53 5.05
CA PHE A 27 -1.41 -4.15 5.91
C PHE A 27 -2.72 -4.29 5.14
N ILE A 28 -3.74 -4.76 5.86
CA ILE A 28 -5.11 -4.90 5.32
C ILE A 28 -6.06 -4.06 6.17
N THR A 29 -6.95 -3.33 5.50
CA THR A 29 -8.14 -2.76 6.14
C THR A 29 -9.34 -3.66 5.89
N ALA A 30 -10.18 -3.84 6.91
CA ALA A 30 -11.43 -4.56 6.81
C ALA A 30 -12.61 -3.59 6.86
N CYS A 31 -13.67 -3.90 6.13
CA CYS A 31 -14.92 -3.14 6.14
C CYS A 31 -15.50 -3.04 7.57
N VAL A 32 -15.44 -4.13 8.30
CA VAL A 32 -16.00 -4.26 9.65
C VAL A 32 -14.99 -3.95 10.75
N ILE A 33 -15.44 -3.91 12.00
CA ILE A 33 -14.61 -3.69 13.18
C ILE A 33 -14.23 -5.06 13.78
N PRO A 34 -12.92 -5.25 14.13
CA PRO A 34 -11.78 -4.34 14.00
C PRO A 34 -11.31 -4.23 12.54
N HIS A 35 -10.70 -3.10 12.20
CA HIS A 35 -10.51 -2.68 10.81
C HIS A 35 -9.08 -2.80 10.25
N LEU A 36 -8.04 -2.90 11.09
CA LEU A 36 -6.64 -2.85 10.64
C LEU A 36 -5.84 -4.08 11.07
N TRP A 37 -5.05 -4.61 10.15
CA TRP A 37 -4.32 -5.87 10.32
C TRP A 37 -2.93 -5.78 9.69
N HIS A 38 -1.91 -6.25 10.44
CA HIS A 38 -0.59 -6.53 9.89
C HIS A 38 -0.55 -7.95 9.38
N VAL A 39 -0.19 -8.15 8.11
CA VAL A 39 -0.27 -9.45 7.43
C VAL A 39 1.07 -10.15 7.43
N ILE A 40 1.12 -11.33 8.02
CA ILE A 40 2.30 -12.19 8.07
C ILE A 40 2.04 -13.42 7.18
N PRO A 41 2.97 -13.80 6.29
CA PRO A 41 2.83 -15.02 5.50
C PRO A 41 2.57 -16.26 6.38
N GLY A 42 1.56 -17.04 6.03
CA GLY A 42 1.12 -18.22 6.81
C GLY A 42 0.24 -17.87 8.01
N GLY A 43 -0.04 -16.59 8.27
CA GLY A 43 -0.88 -16.15 9.37
C GLY A 43 -2.33 -16.63 9.27
N ILE A 44 -2.93 -16.93 10.44
CA ILE A 44 -4.35 -17.21 10.58
C ILE A 44 -4.97 -16.13 11.44
N TYR A 45 -5.89 -15.37 10.86
CA TYR A 45 -6.43 -14.16 11.46
C TYR A 45 -7.84 -14.37 11.97
N HIS A 46 -8.14 -13.69 13.07
CA HIS A 46 -9.46 -13.68 13.66
C HIS A 46 -10.52 -13.20 12.66
N ARG A 47 -11.65 -13.91 12.65
CA ARG A 47 -12.82 -13.61 11.82
C ARG A 47 -13.97 -13.16 12.70
N GLN A 48 -14.77 -12.25 12.20
CA GLN A 48 -15.96 -11.77 12.90
C GLN A 48 -17.00 -12.87 13.13
N GLY A 49 -16.99 -13.89 12.29
CA GLY A 49 -17.89 -15.03 12.41
C GLY A 49 -17.38 -16.25 11.67
N GLY A 50 -18.00 -17.39 11.92
CA GLY A 50 -17.64 -18.67 11.33
C GLY A 50 -16.68 -19.49 12.19
N ARG A 51 -16.33 -20.68 11.69
CA ARG A 51 -15.44 -21.62 12.40
C ARG A 51 -13.99 -21.22 12.24
N HIS A 52 -13.18 -21.45 13.29
CA HIS A 52 -11.72 -21.41 13.16
C HIS A 52 -11.24 -22.35 12.06
N ILE A 53 -10.23 -21.89 11.29
CA ILE A 53 -9.63 -22.68 10.22
C ILE A 53 -8.88 -23.87 10.81
N SER A 54 -8.21 -23.66 11.95
CA SER A 54 -7.48 -24.71 12.65
C SER A 54 -7.69 -24.60 14.17
N PRO A 55 -8.59 -25.40 14.75
CA PRO A 55 -8.89 -25.34 16.18
C PRO A 55 -7.80 -25.98 17.06
N HIS A 56 -6.77 -26.57 16.47
CA HIS A 56 -5.75 -27.34 17.16
C HIS A 56 -4.40 -26.64 17.28
N VAL A 57 -4.29 -25.40 16.85
CA VAL A 57 -3.07 -24.60 16.91
C VAL A 57 -3.26 -23.33 17.75
N TYR A 58 -2.37 -22.38 17.59
CA TYR A 58 -2.40 -21.11 18.32
C TYR A 58 -3.70 -20.34 18.07
N SER A 59 -4.03 -19.45 18.99
CA SER A 59 -5.16 -18.52 18.82
C SER A 59 -4.93 -17.64 17.57
N ASP A 60 -6.01 -17.30 16.89
CA ASP A 60 -5.99 -16.44 15.71
C ASP A 60 -5.33 -15.09 16.03
N ILE A 61 -4.55 -14.60 15.07
CA ILE A 61 -3.92 -13.28 15.15
C ILE A 61 -5.02 -12.21 15.18
N LYS A 62 -4.93 -11.31 16.14
CA LYS A 62 -5.91 -10.23 16.33
C LYS A 62 -5.53 -9.01 15.49
N THR A 63 -6.47 -8.07 15.39
CA THR A 63 -6.23 -6.73 14.86
C THR A 63 -5.07 -6.03 15.58
N ILE A 64 -4.40 -5.15 14.88
CA ILE A 64 -3.41 -4.25 15.46
C ILE A 64 -4.01 -2.91 15.91
N ALA A 65 -5.25 -2.59 15.51
CA ALA A 65 -5.91 -1.36 15.93
C ALA A 65 -6.20 -1.35 17.44
N ASP A 66 -5.77 -0.30 18.13
CA ASP A 66 -6.03 -0.07 19.57
C ASP A 66 -7.27 0.78 19.83
N HIS A 67 -7.91 1.24 18.77
CA HIS A 67 -9.09 2.10 18.75
C HIS A 67 -10.20 1.52 17.86
N ARG A 68 -11.31 2.23 17.75
CA ARG A 68 -12.46 1.83 16.92
C ARG A 68 -13.06 3.02 16.20
N HIS A 69 -13.17 2.91 14.90
CA HIS A 69 -14.07 3.74 14.09
C HIS A 69 -15.45 3.09 13.98
N ARG A 70 -16.42 3.80 13.47
CA ARG A 70 -17.65 3.16 12.97
C ARG A 70 -17.30 2.31 11.75
N SER A 71 -17.95 1.16 11.57
CA SER A 71 -17.86 0.50 10.27
C SER A 71 -18.65 1.34 9.23
N ALA A 72 -18.42 1.30 7.94
CA ALA A 72 -17.50 0.40 7.27
C ALA A 72 -16.35 1.19 6.65
N HIS A 73 -15.19 0.50 6.56
CA HIS A 73 -14.02 1.08 5.92
C HIS A 73 -13.92 0.59 4.47
N GLY A 74 -13.58 1.49 3.54
CA GLY A 74 -13.37 1.21 2.14
C GLY A 74 -11.99 1.64 1.68
N GLY A 75 -11.28 0.75 0.98
CA GLY A 75 -9.93 0.99 0.50
C GLY A 75 -8.87 1.03 1.59
N ALA A 76 -7.62 1.00 1.17
CA ALA A 76 -6.45 1.29 1.99
C ALA A 76 -5.31 1.77 1.11
N ARG A 77 -4.61 2.81 1.53
CA ARG A 77 -3.32 3.21 0.98
C ARG A 77 -2.40 3.69 2.08
N ILE A 78 -1.17 3.22 2.07
CA ILE A 78 -0.12 3.77 2.91
C ILE A 78 0.50 4.94 2.16
N TYR A 79 0.55 6.09 2.82
CA TYR A 79 1.04 7.31 2.20
C TYR A 79 2.56 7.31 2.15
N LEU A 80 3.12 7.12 0.96
CA LEU A 80 4.56 7.07 0.68
C LEU A 80 4.94 8.15 -0.36
N ALA A 81 4.48 9.38 -0.12
CA ALA A 81 4.82 10.55 -0.93
C ALA A 81 5.19 11.73 -0.02
N ASP A 82 5.64 12.83 -0.63
CA ASP A 82 6.16 14.01 0.08
C ASP A 82 5.31 15.28 -0.12
N THR A 83 4.10 15.14 -0.62
CA THR A 83 3.20 16.28 -0.89
C THR A 83 2.41 16.69 0.35
N PHE A 84 1.94 15.71 1.14
CA PHE A 84 1.40 15.99 2.47
C PHE A 84 2.53 16.21 3.49
N PRO A 85 2.24 16.89 4.62
CA PRO A 85 3.21 17.01 5.71
C PRO A 85 3.80 15.68 6.15
N GLU A 86 5.06 15.70 6.59
CA GLU A 86 5.83 14.51 6.98
C GLU A 86 5.09 13.59 7.95
N ARG A 87 4.29 14.13 8.86
CA ARG A 87 3.51 13.34 9.81
C ARG A 87 2.54 12.35 9.17
N TYR A 88 2.24 12.50 7.87
CA TYR A 88 1.39 11.56 7.13
C TYR A 88 2.17 10.43 6.47
N HIS A 89 3.50 10.53 6.42
CA HIS A 89 4.32 9.44 5.87
C HIS A 89 4.12 8.15 6.65
N ASN A 90 4.01 7.02 5.94
CA ASN A 90 3.67 5.70 6.49
C ASN A 90 2.32 5.61 7.24
N ARG A 91 1.43 6.58 7.15
CA ARG A 91 0.06 6.42 7.66
C ARG A 91 -0.81 5.66 6.67
N VAL A 92 -1.69 4.84 7.21
CA VAL A 92 -2.76 4.19 6.43
C VAL A 92 -3.88 5.20 6.22
N PHE A 93 -4.25 5.46 4.98
CA PHE A 93 -5.45 6.20 4.61
C PHE A 93 -6.57 5.21 4.29
N MET A 94 -7.75 5.45 4.82
CA MET A 94 -8.96 4.66 4.56
C MET A 94 -10.19 5.55 4.51
N ALA A 95 -11.13 5.24 3.62
CA ALA A 95 -12.42 5.90 3.61
C ALA A 95 -13.35 5.23 4.62
N ASN A 96 -14.13 6.01 5.36
CA ASN A 96 -15.15 5.49 6.26
C ASN A 96 -16.53 5.90 5.78
N ILE A 97 -17.31 4.92 5.39
CA ILE A 97 -18.60 5.07 4.72
C ILE A 97 -19.65 5.68 5.64
N HIS A 98 -19.70 5.27 6.90
CA HIS A 98 -20.73 5.73 7.86
C HIS A 98 -20.33 6.97 8.67
N GLU A 99 -19.07 7.32 8.65
CA GLU A 99 -18.57 8.59 9.18
C GLU A 99 -18.47 9.66 8.10
N HIS A 100 -18.62 9.25 6.83
CA HIS A 100 -18.48 10.11 5.66
C HIS A 100 -17.15 10.87 5.66
N ALA A 101 -16.07 10.14 5.94
CA ALA A 101 -14.76 10.71 6.19
C ALA A 101 -13.62 9.95 5.52
N LEU A 102 -12.51 10.65 5.26
CA LEU A 102 -11.21 10.05 4.98
C LEU A 102 -10.40 10.05 6.27
N LEU A 103 -10.20 8.87 6.83
CA LEU A 103 -9.50 8.64 8.09
C LEU A 103 -8.05 8.23 7.85
N THR A 104 -7.24 8.37 8.88
CA THR A 104 -5.87 7.86 8.87
C THR A 104 -5.55 7.10 10.16
N ASP A 105 -4.76 6.03 10.04
CA ASP A 105 -4.14 5.34 11.17
C ASP A 105 -2.64 5.48 11.14
N ILE A 106 -2.04 5.58 12.33
CA ILE A 106 -0.60 5.61 12.54
C ILE A 106 -0.12 4.17 12.78
N LEU A 107 0.85 3.72 11.99
CA LEU A 107 1.51 2.44 12.18
C LEU A 107 2.69 2.60 13.14
N GLU A 108 2.49 2.29 14.42
CA GLU A 108 3.53 2.37 15.45
C GLU A 108 4.22 1.00 15.59
N PRO A 109 5.53 0.89 15.32
CA PRO A 109 6.28 -0.35 15.53
C PRO A 109 6.20 -0.82 16.98
N SER A 110 5.94 -2.10 17.21
CA SER A 110 5.83 -2.69 18.55
C SER A 110 6.36 -4.13 18.56
N GLY A 111 7.55 -4.32 19.09
CA GLY A 111 8.24 -5.61 19.02
C GLY A 111 8.49 -6.03 17.56
N SER A 112 8.04 -7.22 17.20
CA SER A 112 8.09 -7.73 15.81
C SER A 112 6.85 -7.41 14.98
N GLY A 113 5.97 -6.54 15.47
CA GLY A 113 4.72 -6.17 14.83
C GLY A 113 4.42 -4.69 14.95
N PHE A 114 3.14 -4.34 14.95
CA PHE A 114 2.67 -2.96 14.96
C PHE A 114 1.46 -2.77 15.86
N ILE A 115 1.28 -1.53 16.31
CA ILE A 115 0.03 -1.02 16.89
C ILE A 115 -0.52 0.03 15.93
N GLY A 116 -1.78 -0.11 15.53
CA GLY A 116 -2.50 0.89 14.77
C GLY A 116 -3.14 1.90 15.73
N ARG A 117 -2.60 3.12 15.75
CA ARG A 117 -3.13 4.22 16.55
C ARG A 117 -4.08 5.07 15.73
N ASP A 118 -5.07 5.61 16.40
CA ASP A 118 -5.98 6.61 15.82
C ASP A 118 -5.20 7.81 15.26
N GLY A 119 -5.49 8.18 14.05
CA GLY A 119 -4.87 9.30 13.37
C GLY A 119 -5.83 10.48 13.18
N ASP A 120 -5.50 11.38 12.25
CA ASP A 120 -6.33 12.52 11.96
C ASP A 120 -7.50 12.14 11.02
N GLU A 121 -8.66 12.75 11.22
CA GLU A 121 -9.70 12.85 10.20
C GLU A 121 -9.26 13.87 9.14
N THR A 122 -8.82 13.38 7.99
CA THR A 122 -8.21 14.25 6.97
C THR A 122 -9.25 15.02 6.17
N VAL A 123 -10.42 14.43 5.96
CA VAL A 123 -11.55 15.03 5.25
C VAL A 123 -12.86 14.56 5.88
N MET A 124 -13.73 15.51 6.19
CA MET A 124 -15.13 15.27 6.50
C MET A 124 -15.96 15.72 5.31
N ALA A 125 -16.68 14.79 4.68
CA ALA A 125 -17.45 15.12 3.48
C ALA A 125 -18.63 16.03 3.75
N ASN A 126 -19.21 15.97 4.98
CA ASN A 126 -20.42 16.70 5.35
C ASN A 126 -21.61 16.44 4.40
N ASP A 127 -21.64 15.28 3.81
CA ASP A 127 -22.64 14.83 2.86
C ASP A 127 -23.09 13.41 3.25
N PRO A 128 -24.36 13.23 3.68
CA PRO A 128 -24.85 11.93 4.16
C PRO A 128 -24.97 10.87 3.04
N GLN A 129 -24.81 11.25 1.79
CA GLN A 129 -24.78 10.34 0.64
C GLN A 129 -23.36 10.00 0.22
N TRP A 130 -22.33 10.59 0.87
CA TRP A 130 -20.96 10.27 0.54
C TRP A 130 -20.58 8.85 0.98
N VAL A 131 -20.03 8.10 0.05
CA VAL A 131 -19.58 6.73 0.21
C VAL A 131 -18.19 6.59 -0.38
N GLY A 132 -17.20 7.01 0.38
CA GLY A 132 -15.80 6.86 -0.02
C GLY A 132 -15.38 5.39 -0.06
N PHE A 133 -14.70 4.99 -1.13
CA PHE A 133 -14.51 3.58 -1.41
C PHE A 133 -13.08 3.20 -1.76
N SER A 134 -12.63 3.46 -2.97
CA SER A 134 -11.27 3.17 -3.39
C SER A 134 -10.38 4.38 -3.24
N ILE A 135 -9.15 4.16 -2.79
CA ILE A 135 -8.17 5.20 -2.57
C ILE A 135 -6.91 4.90 -3.40
N GLU A 136 -6.37 5.91 -4.06
CA GLU A 136 -5.10 5.85 -4.77
C GLU A 136 -4.26 7.10 -4.48
N ILE A 137 -2.93 6.93 -4.46
CA ILE A 137 -2.01 8.06 -4.40
C ILE A 137 -1.53 8.38 -5.81
N GLY A 138 -1.68 9.62 -6.23
CA GLY A 138 -1.32 10.07 -7.57
C GLY A 138 0.16 10.41 -7.75
N PRO A 139 0.57 10.70 -8.99
CA PRO A 139 1.95 11.07 -9.30
C PRO A 139 2.40 12.38 -8.64
N GLU A 140 1.48 13.26 -8.28
CA GLU A 140 1.76 14.48 -7.51
C GLU A 140 1.65 14.29 -6.00
N GLY A 141 1.41 13.05 -5.52
CA GLY A 141 1.22 12.75 -4.10
C GLY A 141 -0.15 13.14 -3.53
N ALA A 142 -1.10 13.52 -4.38
CA ALA A 142 -2.48 13.72 -3.96
C ALA A 142 -3.18 12.39 -3.68
N VAL A 143 -4.14 12.39 -2.76
CA VAL A 143 -5.03 11.25 -2.50
C VAL A 143 -6.25 11.36 -3.40
N TYR A 144 -6.45 10.37 -4.25
CA TYR A 144 -7.64 10.22 -5.07
C TYR A 144 -8.58 9.22 -4.42
N MET A 145 -9.87 9.52 -4.42
CA MET A 145 -10.88 8.72 -3.76
C MET A 145 -12.15 8.66 -4.61
N LEU A 146 -12.64 7.46 -4.81
CA LEU A 146 -13.95 7.24 -5.43
C LEU A 146 -15.03 7.43 -4.37
N ASP A 147 -16.12 8.07 -4.77
CA ASP A 147 -17.32 8.21 -3.98
C ASP A 147 -18.49 7.60 -4.78
N TRP A 148 -19.08 6.57 -4.20
CA TRP A 148 -20.24 5.91 -4.79
C TRP A 148 -21.48 6.81 -4.79
N HIS A 149 -21.60 7.67 -3.78
CA HIS A 149 -22.68 8.64 -3.60
C HIS A 149 -24.08 8.01 -3.64
N ASP A 150 -24.39 7.26 -2.61
CA ASP A 150 -25.68 6.59 -2.46
C ASP A 150 -26.07 6.56 -0.98
N PRO A 151 -27.33 6.87 -0.60
CA PRO A 151 -27.76 6.82 0.80
C PRO A 151 -27.90 5.41 1.35
N ASP A 152 -27.98 4.41 0.49
CA ASP A 152 -28.14 3.02 0.89
C ASP A 152 -26.99 2.14 0.41
N ILE A 153 -26.26 1.61 1.38
CA ILE A 153 -25.13 0.71 1.18
C ILE A 153 -25.47 -0.67 1.74
N CYS A 154 -24.73 -1.67 1.34
CA CYS A 154 -24.81 -3.02 1.88
C CYS A 154 -26.07 -3.81 1.54
N GLY A 155 -26.60 -3.63 0.34
CA GLY A 155 -27.64 -4.50 -0.21
C GLY A 155 -28.98 -3.84 -0.44
N GLY A 156 -29.02 -2.52 -0.29
CA GLY A 156 -30.15 -1.74 -0.71
C GLY A 156 -30.24 -1.53 -2.23
N GLU A 157 -31.26 -0.86 -2.65
CA GLU A 157 -31.42 -0.46 -4.03
C GLU A 157 -30.46 0.68 -4.37
N VAL A 158 -29.72 0.60 -5.47
CA VAL A 158 -28.87 1.69 -5.98
C VAL A 158 -29.76 2.79 -6.54
N LEU A 159 -29.86 3.90 -5.82
CA LEU A 159 -30.82 4.96 -6.14
C LEU A 159 -30.27 6.02 -7.08
N TYR A 160 -28.96 6.31 -7.01
CA TYR A 160 -28.35 7.45 -7.72
C TYR A 160 -27.17 7.03 -8.59
N LYS A 161 -27.43 6.29 -9.68
CA LYS A 161 -26.41 5.72 -10.56
C LYS A 161 -25.54 6.76 -11.29
N ASP A 162 -26.02 7.98 -11.43
CA ASP A 162 -25.37 9.03 -12.22
C ASP A 162 -24.67 10.10 -11.37
N THR A 163 -24.59 9.91 -10.07
CA THR A 163 -24.09 10.93 -9.12
C THR A 163 -22.73 10.60 -8.49
N GLY A 164 -22.12 9.48 -8.84
CA GLY A 164 -20.78 9.10 -8.36
C GLY A 164 -19.72 10.16 -8.68
N ARG A 165 -18.77 10.33 -7.76
CA ARG A 165 -17.74 11.40 -7.83
C ARG A 165 -16.35 10.82 -7.66
N ILE A 166 -15.36 11.57 -8.15
CA ILE A 166 -13.95 11.32 -7.88
C ILE A 166 -13.41 12.55 -7.16
N TYR A 167 -12.96 12.36 -5.93
CA TYR A 167 -12.29 13.41 -5.16
C TYR A 167 -10.79 13.34 -5.33
N ARG A 168 -10.17 14.51 -5.37
CA ARG A 168 -8.74 14.70 -5.28
C ARG A 168 -8.45 15.57 -4.05
N VAL A 169 -7.77 15.01 -3.08
CA VAL A 169 -7.36 15.69 -1.84
C VAL A 169 -5.88 15.96 -1.90
N ALA A 170 -5.50 17.22 -1.77
CA ALA A 170 -4.11 17.67 -1.81
C ALA A 170 -3.95 19.01 -1.09
N PRO A 171 -2.76 19.32 -0.57
CA PRO A 171 -2.46 20.67 -0.08
C PRO A 171 -2.69 21.74 -1.16
N PRO A 172 -3.07 22.98 -0.76
CA PRO A 172 -3.27 24.07 -1.71
C PRO A 172 -2.04 24.30 -2.59
N GLY A 173 -2.27 24.54 -3.87
CA GLY A 173 -1.19 24.79 -4.84
C GLY A 173 -0.53 23.54 -5.43
N THR A 174 -0.89 22.34 -5.00
CA THR A 174 -0.39 21.10 -5.60
C THR A 174 -0.83 20.98 -7.05
N LYS A 175 0.16 20.92 -7.97
CA LYS A 175 -0.07 20.81 -9.42
C LYS A 175 -0.10 19.35 -9.84
N THR A 176 -1.10 18.98 -10.63
CA THR A 176 -1.14 17.66 -11.27
C THR A 176 -0.20 17.64 -12.48
N PRO A 177 0.77 16.71 -12.56
CA PRO A 177 1.61 16.55 -13.74
C PRO A 177 0.76 16.13 -14.94
N VAL A 178 1.07 16.68 -16.10
CA VAL A 178 0.37 16.37 -17.35
C VAL A 178 1.38 16.10 -18.47
N GLY A 179 0.97 15.34 -19.49
CA GLY A 179 1.76 15.16 -20.69
C GLY A 179 3.01 14.30 -20.52
N PHE A 180 3.04 13.38 -19.55
CA PHE A 180 4.14 12.44 -19.38
C PHE A 180 3.64 10.99 -19.49
N ASP A 181 4.52 10.11 -19.98
CA ASP A 181 4.31 8.67 -19.99
C ASP A 181 5.58 7.98 -19.49
N ILE A 182 5.54 7.46 -18.28
CA ILE A 182 6.67 6.79 -17.65
C ILE A 182 7.09 5.52 -18.41
N ALA A 183 6.21 4.91 -19.21
CA ALA A 183 6.55 3.74 -20.02
C ALA A 183 7.56 4.07 -21.13
N THR A 184 7.68 5.35 -21.52
CA THR A 184 8.64 5.83 -22.52
C THR A 184 10.02 6.11 -21.95
N TYR A 185 10.20 6.08 -20.64
CA TYR A 185 11.48 6.37 -19.99
C TYR A 185 12.52 5.30 -20.30
N SER A 186 13.79 5.73 -20.41
CA SER A 186 14.92 4.80 -20.54
C SER A 186 15.05 3.91 -19.30
N ASP A 187 15.73 2.76 -19.44
CA ASP A 187 15.99 1.87 -18.30
C ASP A 187 16.76 2.59 -17.21
N ASP A 188 17.75 3.40 -17.56
CA ASP A 188 18.50 4.23 -16.62
C ASP A 188 17.58 5.17 -15.82
N LYS A 189 16.66 5.82 -16.51
CA LYS A 189 15.69 6.71 -15.83
C LYS A 189 14.75 5.97 -14.90
N LEU A 190 14.33 4.77 -15.28
CA LEU A 190 13.50 3.90 -14.43
C LEU A 190 14.27 3.40 -13.18
N VAL A 191 15.58 3.18 -13.30
CA VAL A 191 16.46 2.91 -12.16
C VAL A 191 16.54 4.11 -11.23
N GLU A 192 16.75 5.32 -11.74
CA GLU A 192 16.74 6.55 -10.94
C GLU A 192 15.41 6.73 -10.18
N MET A 193 14.29 6.32 -10.78
CA MET A 193 12.97 6.42 -10.15
C MET A 193 12.85 5.55 -8.88
N GLN A 194 13.70 4.55 -8.66
CA GLN A 194 13.70 3.79 -7.40
C GLN A 194 14.10 4.67 -6.21
N MET A 195 14.77 5.81 -6.43
CA MET A 195 15.12 6.81 -5.41
C MET A 195 14.09 7.93 -5.27
N HIS A 196 12.98 7.88 -6.01
CA HIS A 196 11.98 8.95 -6.00
C HIS A 196 11.25 9.02 -4.66
N ARG A 197 10.92 10.24 -4.20
CA ARG A 197 10.23 10.46 -2.92
C ARG A 197 8.79 9.98 -2.91
N ASN A 198 8.11 10.08 -4.06
CA ASN A 198 6.75 9.57 -4.22
C ASN A 198 6.81 8.13 -4.78
N ASP A 199 6.33 7.19 -4.00
CA ASP A 199 6.34 5.75 -4.31
C ASP A 199 5.48 5.37 -5.53
N TRP A 200 4.58 6.25 -5.98
CA TRP A 200 3.87 6.06 -7.24
C TRP A 200 4.84 5.85 -8.41
N TYR A 201 5.88 6.70 -8.51
CA TYR A 201 6.91 6.55 -9.54
C TYR A 201 7.74 5.28 -9.34
N VAL A 202 8.10 4.97 -8.11
CA VAL A 202 8.91 3.79 -7.75
C VAL A 202 8.20 2.51 -8.18
N ARG A 203 6.94 2.34 -7.79
CA ARG A 203 6.14 1.15 -8.10
C ARG A 203 5.93 1.00 -9.61
N ARG A 204 5.58 2.08 -10.30
CA ARG A 204 5.37 2.07 -11.76
C ARG A 204 6.67 1.75 -12.51
N ALA A 205 7.78 2.40 -12.16
CA ALA A 205 9.08 2.12 -12.77
C ALA A 205 9.50 0.67 -12.56
N ARG A 206 9.29 0.11 -11.38
CA ARG A 206 9.61 -1.29 -11.07
C ARG A 206 8.81 -2.28 -11.92
N VAL A 207 7.52 -2.06 -12.11
CA VAL A 207 6.68 -2.87 -12.99
C VAL A 207 7.20 -2.83 -14.43
N ILE A 208 7.56 -1.65 -14.94
CA ILE A 208 8.09 -1.51 -16.30
C ILE A 208 9.44 -2.22 -16.45
N LEU A 209 10.34 -2.09 -15.47
CA LEU A 209 11.60 -2.82 -15.46
C LEU A 209 11.38 -4.34 -15.45
N GLN A 210 10.45 -4.83 -14.63
CA GLN A 210 10.06 -6.24 -14.58
C GLN A 210 9.53 -6.74 -15.94
N GLU A 211 8.66 -5.97 -16.59
CA GLU A 211 8.11 -6.32 -17.91
C GLU A 211 9.21 -6.35 -18.99
N ARG A 212 10.14 -5.40 -18.95
CA ARG A 212 11.28 -5.36 -19.88
C ARG A 212 12.23 -6.54 -19.65
N ALA A 213 12.51 -6.89 -18.40
CA ALA A 213 13.32 -8.06 -18.05
C ALA A 213 12.67 -9.36 -18.52
N ALA A 214 11.35 -9.52 -18.30
CA ALA A 214 10.59 -10.69 -18.76
C ALA A 214 10.61 -10.86 -20.30
N LYS A 215 10.76 -9.77 -21.04
CA LYS A 215 10.90 -9.76 -22.51
C LYS A 215 12.37 -9.89 -22.97
N GLY A 216 13.32 -10.12 -22.06
CA GLY A 216 14.75 -10.20 -22.38
C GLY A 216 15.38 -8.90 -22.88
N LYS A 217 14.76 -7.75 -22.55
CA LYS A 217 15.21 -6.43 -23.05
C LYS A 217 16.08 -5.66 -22.06
N LEU A 218 16.24 -6.15 -20.83
CA LEU A 218 17.02 -5.47 -19.81
C LEU A 218 18.49 -5.91 -19.85
N SER A 219 19.42 -4.97 -19.90
CA SER A 219 20.84 -5.26 -19.95
C SER A 219 21.42 -5.49 -18.55
N LYS A 220 22.57 -6.21 -18.48
CA LYS A 220 23.30 -6.43 -17.22
C LYS A 220 23.70 -5.11 -16.55
N HIS A 221 24.04 -4.08 -17.32
CA HIS A 221 24.38 -2.75 -16.81
C HIS A 221 23.29 -2.17 -15.88
N ILE A 222 22.03 -2.44 -16.16
CA ILE A 222 20.91 -1.99 -15.32
C ILE A 222 20.91 -2.70 -13.97
N HIS A 223 21.24 -3.99 -13.93
CA HIS A 223 21.38 -4.71 -12.67
C HIS A 223 22.58 -4.20 -11.86
N ASP A 224 23.70 -3.90 -12.51
CA ASP A 224 24.87 -3.32 -11.85
C ASP A 224 24.50 -1.95 -11.24
N LYS A 225 23.80 -1.08 -11.97
CA LYS A 225 23.30 0.22 -11.44
C LYS A 225 22.34 0.07 -10.26
N LEU A 226 21.42 -0.87 -10.31
CA LEU A 226 20.51 -1.12 -9.20
C LEU A 226 21.26 -1.60 -7.96
N TRP A 227 22.31 -2.40 -8.14
CA TRP A 227 23.16 -2.83 -7.03
C TRP A 227 23.96 -1.66 -6.45
N ASP A 228 24.55 -0.82 -7.29
CA ASP A 228 25.24 0.40 -6.85
C ASP A 228 24.31 1.34 -6.07
N GLN A 229 23.04 1.46 -6.50
CA GLN A 229 22.04 2.22 -5.77
C GLN A 229 21.66 1.58 -4.42
N PHE A 230 21.62 0.26 -4.33
CA PHE A 230 21.40 -0.44 -3.07
C PHE A 230 22.55 -0.15 -2.09
N GLU A 231 23.80 -0.28 -2.53
CA GLU A 231 24.97 -0.02 -1.68
C GLU A 231 25.04 1.44 -1.20
N ALA A 232 24.79 2.39 -2.12
CA ALA A 232 24.88 3.82 -1.86
C ALA A 232 23.60 4.46 -1.32
N GLY A 233 22.51 3.70 -1.16
CA GLY A 233 21.20 4.23 -0.79
C GLY A 233 21.24 5.02 0.52
N PRO A 234 20.59 6.19 0.59
CA PRO A 234 20.67 7.11 1.73
C PRO A 234 19.93 6.59 2.98
N ASP A 235 19.03 5.67 2.82
CA ASP A 235 18.20 5.07 3.87
C ASP A 235 17.77 3.65 3.49
N GLU A 236 17.25 2.92 4.47
CA GLU A 236 16.81 1.53 4.35
C GLU A 236 15.71 1.36 3.28
N GLY A 237 14.69 2.20 3.30
CA GLY A 237 13.59 2.11 2.34
C GLY A 237 14.05 2.23 0.89
N ARG A 238 14.97 3.16 0.58
CA ARG A 238 15.51 3.32 -0.78
C ARG A 238 16.44 2.17 -1.18
N LYS A 239 17.21 1.63 -0.24
CA LYS A 239 17.98 0.39 -0.47
C LYS A 239 17.07 -0.76 -0.83
N LEU A 240 16.01 -0.99 -0.05
CA LEU A 240 15.02 -2.03 -0.30
C LEU A 240 14.34 -1.88 -1.67
N ARG A 241 14.02 -0.65 -2.10
CA ARG A 241 13.43 -0.39 -3.42
C ARG A 241 14.32 -0.85 -4.56
N SER A 242 15.63 -0.61 -4.47
CA SER A 242 16.60 -1.09 -5.46
C SER A 242 16.75 -2.62 -5.41
N LEU A 243 16.77 -3.20 -4.21
CA LEU A 243 16.83 -4.65 -4.01
C LEU A 243 15.59 -5.34 -4.58
N TRP A 244 14.40 -4.80 -4.35
CA TRP A 244 13.16 -5.33 -4.95
C TRP A 244 13.15 -5.22 -6.47
N ALA A 245 13.71 -4.13 -7.04
CA ALA A 245 13.84 -4.00 -8.47
C ALA A 245 14.80 -5.07 -9.04
N LEU A 246 15.93 -5.33 -8.38
CA LEU A 246 16.83 -6.43 -8.71
C LEU A 246 16.11 -7.80 -8.64
N HIS A 247 15.34 -8.02 -7.58
CA HIS A 247 14.61 -9.29 -7.40
C HIS A 247 13.61 -9.54 -8.54
N VAL A 248 12.75 -8.57 -8.84
CA VAL A 248 11.69 -8.75 -9.87
C VAL A 248 12.23 -8.81 -11.30
N THR A 249 13.46 -8.34 -11.51
CA THR A 249 14.16 -8.40 -12.80
C THR A 249 15.10 -9.59 -12.94
N ASN A 250 15.17 -10.50 -11.92
CA ASN A 250 16.12 -11.61 -11.83
C ASN A 250 17.59 -11.15 -11.90
N GLY A 251 17.90 -9.97 -11.37
CA GLY A 251 19.24 -9.37 -11.40
C GLY A 251 20.17 -9.78 -10.26
N LEU A 252 19.63 -10.44 -9.21
CA LEU A 252 20.43 -10.86 -8.05
C LEU A 252 21.26 -12.09 -8.35
N THR A 253 22.56 -11.98 -8.05
CA THR A 253 23.49 -13.10 -8.09
C THR A 253 23.50 -13.87 -6.77
N ARG A 254 24.00 -15.12 -6.80
CA ARG A 254 24.16 -15.94 -5.59
C ARG A 254 25.06 -15.26 -4.55
N ASN A 255 26.14 -14.62 -4.98
CA ASN A 255 27.07 -13.94 -4.07
C ASN A 255 26.40 -12.75 -3.37
N GLN A 256 25.61 -11.96 -4.10
CA GLN A 256 24.83 -10.87 -3.54
C GLN A 256 23.79 -11.38 -2.52
N LEU A 257 23.09 -12.47 -2.84
CA LEU A 257 22.15 -13.09 -1.88
C LEU A 257 22.86 -13.58 -0.61
N THR A 258 24.05 -14.17 -0.73
CA THR A 258 24.85 -14.58 0.43
C THR A 258 25.29 -13.37 1.26
N TYR A 259 25.75 -12.29 0.60
CA TYR A 259 26.12 -11.04 1.26
C TYR A 259 24.95 -10.43 2.05
N LEU A 260 23.73 -10.45 1.49
CA LEU A 260 22.54 -9.91 2.13
C LEU A 260 22.14 -10.65 3.41
N LEU A 261 22.47 -11.95 3.54
CA LEU A 261 22.20 -12.70 4.77
C LEU A 261 23.00 -12.21 5.98
N ASP A 262 24.16 -11.59 5.73
CA ASP A 262 25.02 -11.02 6.77
C ASP A 262 24.89 -9.48 6.87
N HIS A 263 23.90 -8.89 6.19
CA HIS A 263 23.71 -7.45 6.20
C HIS A 263 23.30 -6.97 7.60
N LYS A 264 23.82 -5.80 8.02
CA LYS A 264 23.62 -5.26 9.36
C LYS A 264 22.20 -4.78 9.64
N ASP A 265 21.49 -4.41 8.57
CA ASP A 265 20.12 -3.96 8.60
C ASP A 265 19.19 -5.16 8.73
N ALA A 266 18.24 -5.11 9.63
CA ALA A 266 17.29 -6.21 9.87
C ALA A 266 16.18 -6.30 8.81
N HIS A 267 16.00 -5.26 8.01
CA HIS A 267 15.02 -5.19 6.92
C HIS A 267 15.68 -5.46 5.58
#